data_752f991948842ddb57051c60321b8b81
#
_entry.id   752f991948842ddb57051c60321b8b81
#
_cell.length_a   1.000
_cell.length_b   1.000
_cell.length_c   1.000
_cell.angle_alpha   90.00
_cell.angle_beta   90.00
_cell.angle_gamma   90.00
#
_symmetry.space_group_name_H-M   'P 1'
#
loop_
_entity.id
_entity.type
_entity.pdbx_description
1 polymer ?
#
loop_
_entity_poly.entity_id
_entity_poly.type
_entity_poly.pdbx_seq_one_letter_code
_entity_poly.pdbx_strand_id
1 'polypeptide(L)' 'MQPSIRKATFIVRLWTDGDPVDDNAWRGTAEFIGSGQSHQFRTLDEFVIWLRQELAKTEEKPES' A
#
# COMPACT_ATOMS: atom_id res chain seq x y z
N MET A 1 -23.45 17.58 9.20
CA MET A 1 -22.85 16.58 9.27
C MET A 1 -21.45 16.71 8.92
N GLN A 2 -20.58 16.16 9.65
CA GLN A 2 -19.30 16.28 9.42
C GLN A 2 -18.81 15.21 8.58
N PRO A 3 -18.06 15.41 7.62
CA PRO A 3 -17.57 14.35 6.80
C PRO A 3 -16.65 13.52 7.59
N SER A 4 -16.65 12.25 7.35
CA SER A 4 -15.72 11.39 7.98
C SER A 4 -14.42 11.45 7.30
N ILE A 5 -13.34 11.51 8.02
CA ILE A 5 -12.05 11.45 7.46
C ILE A 5 -11.58 10.04 7.58
N ARG A 6 -11.21 9.43 6.47
CA ARG A 6 -10.71 8.10 6.49
C ARG A 6 -9.24 8.14 6.27
N LYS A 7 -8.50 7.49 7.11
CA LYS A 7 -7.07 7.49 7.04
C LYS A 7 -6.57 6.10 6.88
N ALA A 8 -5.53 5.94 6.10
CA ALA A 8 -4.86 4.67 5.99
C ALA A 8 -3.38 4.94 6.15
N THR A 9 -2.75 4.23 7.03
CA THR A 9 -1.34 4.43 7.29
C THR A 9 -0.60 3.17 6.93
N PHE A 10 0.45 3.31 6.15
CA PHE A 10 1.24 2.19 5.72
C PHE A 10 2.69 2.44 6.02
N ILE A 11 3.40 1.38 6.31
CA ILE A 11 4.85 1.45 6.41
C ILE A 11 5.39 0.72 5.21
N VAL A 12 6.18 1.40 4.43
CA VAL A 12 6.68 0.86 3.18
C VAL A 12 8.18 0.89 3.21
N ARG A 13 8.81 -0.24 2.86
CA ARG A 13 10.25 -0.31 2.76
C ARG A 13 10.57 -0.69 1.34
N LEU A 14 11.41 0.10 0.70
CA LEU A 14 11.76 -0.12 -0.68
C LEU A 14 13.25 -0.23 -0.82
N TRP A 15 13.68 -1.10 -1.71
CA TRP A 15 15.09 -1.18 -2.01
C TRP A 15 15.28 -1.60 -3.47
N THR A 16 16.44 -1.31 -4.02
CA THR A 16 16.77 -1.71 -5.35
C THR A 16 18.27 -1.98 -5.41
N ASP A 17 18.64 -2.98 -6.20
CA ASP A 17 20.05 -3.21 -6.45
C ASP A 17 20.31 -2.94 -7.92
N GLY A 18 19.40 -2.28 -8.61
CA GLY A 18 19.55 -1.95 -10.01
C GLY A 18 19.47 -0.46 -10.21
N ASP A 19 18.95 -0.07 -11.35
CA ASP A 19 18.87 1.33 -11.71
C ASP A 19 17.70 1.96 -10.97
N PRO A 20 17.93 2.99 -10.16
CA PRO A 20 16.83 3.58 -9.38
C PRO A 20 15.72 4.20 -10.22
N VAL A 21 15.96 4.49 -11.48
CA VAL A 21 14.91 5.03 -12.32
C VAL A 21 14.10 3.96 -13.00
N ASP A 22 14.45 2.70 -12.80
CA ASP A 22 13.72 1.60 -13.40
C ASP A 22 12.68 1.13 -12.39
N ASP A 23 11.41 1.36 -12.65
CA ASP A 23 10.36 0.98 -11.72
C ASP A 23 10.33 -0.50 -11.45
N ASN A 24 10.77 -1.32 -12.37
CA ASN A 24 10.76 -2.75 -12.17
C ASN A 24 11.95 -3.24 -11.37
N ALA A 25 12.88 -2.39 -11.06
CA ALA A 25 14.03 -2.79 -10.26
C ALA A 25 13.78 -2.63 -8.78
N TRP A 26 12.70 -1.98 -8.40
CA TRP A 26 12.40 -1.75 -6.99
C TRP A 26 11.59 -2.90 -6.42
N ARG A 27 11.92 -3.29 -5.19
CA ARG A 27 11.21 -4.32 -4.48
C ARG A 27 10.94 -3.82 -3.11
N GLY A 28 10.06 -4.45 -2.41
CA GLY A 28 9.84 -4.02 -1.07
C GLY A 28 8.74 -4.74 -0.36
N THR A 29 8.42 -4.22 0.81
CA THR A 29 7.31 -4.71 1.60
C THR A 29 6.50 -3.53 2.05
N ALA A 30 5.23 -3.74 2.23
CA ALA A 30 4.34 -2.72 2.73
C ALA A 30 3.46 -3.33 3.80
N GLU A 31 3.20 -2.59 4.82
CA GLU A 31 2.38 -3.06 5.91
C GLU A 31 1.29 -2.05 6.19
N PHE A 32 0.05 -2.50 6.27
CA PHE A 32 -1.05 -1.63 6.59
C PHE A 32 -1.23 -1.64 8.10
N ILE A 33 -1.03 -0.51 8.71
CA ILE A 33 -1.01 -0.42 10.15
C ILE A 33 -2.36 -0.82 10.74
N GLY A 34 -3.41 -0.47 10.15
CA GLY A 34 -4.71 -0.77 10.70
C GLY A 34 -5.04 -2.24 10.82
N SER A 35 -4.64 -3.04 9.86
CA SER A 35 -4.99 -4.44 9.85
C SER A 35 -3.84 -5.35 10.23
N GLY A 36 -2.63 -4.82 10.23
CA GLY A 36 -1.47 -5.65 10.49
C GLY A 36 -1.08 -6.54 9.34
N GLN A 37 -1.72 -6.37 8.18
CA GLN A 37 -1.37 -7.18 7.03
C GLN A 37 -0.20 -6.60 6.32
N SER A 38 0.65 -7.44 5.80
CA SER A 38 1.79 -6.99 5.03
C SER A 38 1.86 -7.73 3.72
N HIS A 39 2.54 -7.16 2.78
CA HIS A 39 2.65 -7.70 1.44
C HIS A 39 4.04 -7.43 0.89
N GLN A 40 4.63 -8.44 0.29
CA GLN A 40 5.87 -8.27 -0.40
C GLN A 40 5.60 -8.05 -1.86
N PHE A 41 6.30 -7.14 -2.50
CA PHE A 41 6.10 -6.89 -3.92
C PHE A 41 7.44 -6.85 -4.62
N ARG A 42 7.43 -7.20 -5.88
CA ARG A 42 8.63 -7.26 -6.69
C ARG A 42 8.74 -6.12 -7.63
N THR A 43 7.66 -5.40 -7.89
CA THR A 43 7.70 -4.23 -8.75
C THR A 43 6.81 -3.18 -8.14
N LEU A 44 7.00 -1.94 -8.55
CA LEU A 44 6.15 -0.88 -8.06
C LEU A 44 4.71 -1.07 -8.53
N ASP A 45 4.52 -1.67 -9.69
CA ASP A 45 3.16 -1.94 -10.16
C ASP A 45 2.43 -2.87 -9.21
N GLU A 46 3.09 -3.89 -8.71
CA GLU A 46 2.48 -4.78 -7.73
C GLU A 46 2.10 -4.02 -6.48
N PHE A 47 2.96 -3.12 -6.04
CA PHE A 47 2.67 -2.33 -4.86
C PHE A 47 1.44 -1.48 -5.09
N VAL A 48 1.34 -0.83 -6.22
CA VAL A 48 0.21 0.04 -6.49
C VAL A 48 -1.08 -0.76 -6.57
N ILE A 49 -1.06 -1.94 -7.17
CA ILE A 49 -2.23 -2.77 -7.25
C ILE A 49 -2.68 -3.17 -5.84
N TRP A 50 -1.74 -3.61 -5.02
CA TRP A 50 -2.07 -3.99 -3.65
C TRP A 50 -2.60 -2.80 -2.88
N LEU A 51 -1.98 -1.64 -3.03
CA LEU A 51 -2.39 -0.45 -2.33
C LEU A 51 -3.82 -0.07 -2.68
N ARG A 52 -4.16 -0.13 -3.94
CA ARG A 52 -5.50 0.21 -4.35
C ARG A 52 -6.52 -0.74 -3.76
N GLN A 53 -6.19 -2.00 -3.68
CA GLN A 53 -7.08 -2.97 -3.08
C GLN A 53 -7.29 -2.71 -1.61
N GLU A 54 -6.22 -2.35 -0.89
CA GLU A 54 -6.35 -2.07 0.53
C GLU A 54 -7.13 -0.78 0.77
N LEU A 55 -6.93 0.21 -0.07
CA LEU A 55 -7.66 1.45 0.09
C LEU A 55 -9.14 1.26 -0.23
N ALA A 56 -9.45 0.39 -1.17
CA ALA A 56 -10.83 0.12 -1.50
C ALA A 56 -11.53 -0.55 -0.34
N LYS A 57 -10.87 -1.45 0.34
CA LYS A 57 -11.46 -2.07 1.52
C LYS A 57 -11.72 -1.05 2.59
N THR A 58 -10.83 -0.13 2.77
CA THR A 58 -11.01 0.91 3.77
C THR A 58 -12.21 1.76 3.44
N GLU A 59 -12.39 2.09 2.19
CA GLU A 59 -13.45 2.89 1.82
C GLU A 59 -14.74 2.22 1.83
N GLU A 60 -14.82 0.94 1.58
CA GLU A 60 -16.00 0.27 1.58
C GLU A 60 -16.50 -0.09 2.87
N LYS A 61 -15.85 0.12 3.97
CA LYS A 61 -16.27 -0.26 5.22
C LYS A 61 -17.49 0.36 5.59
N PRO A 62 -18.49 -0.26 5.80
CA PRO A 62 -19.74 0.31 6.14
C PRO A 62 -19.66 0.79 7.47
N GLU A 63 -20.12 1.66 7.79
CA GLU A 63 -20.11 2.06 8.91
C GLU A 63 -20.87 1.50 9.62
N SER A 64 -21.49 1.13 9.61
CA SER A 64 -22.40 0.51 10.32
C SER A 64 -22.25 0.47 11.44
#